data_c2ecfe500ed97b74863bf5ed90fff543
#
_entry.id   c2ecfe500ed97b74863bf5ed90fff543
#
_cell.length_a   1.000
_cell.length_b   1.000
_cell.length_c   1.000
_cell.angle_alpha   90.00
_cell.angle_beta   90.00
_cell.angle_gamma   90.00
#
_symmetry.space_group_name_H-M   'P 1'
#
loop_
_entity.id
_entity.type
_entity.pdbx_description
1 polymer ?
#
loop_
_entity_poly.entity_id
_entity_poly.type
_entity_poly.pdbx_seq_one_letter_code
_entity_poly.pdbx_strand_id
1 'polypeptide(L)'
;RSVIDASGTPQGSNTPRFYDDRIARYFLYPLGHPVNEMEYTHTVINNGRFNLRESHEPISNDFLKRNFKNGSKGTLLRIDDEWRFTSDDGNARQSRNADWAYKDTGNPIAYHSEWLMRSRESDYDYGSFIELTRMLDESKTDEATLNRITNPDMLALNAVVRGYDADWDTITVDRGKNAYFYRPKDGDGWMLLHWDGDRVFDRNNQAILGGRRGVNTYFNRPFIRRRMNYYMTKLLDEHTKASARTLAWMDAETAAVSGSGINMTKSHYTNWFNRREGIARNFITSNVANTSFAVTTPQAPTSKDVITLE
;
A
#
# COMPACT_ATOMS: atom_id res chain seq x y z
N ARG A 1 -3.27 14.10 16.83
CA ARG A 1 -2.14 13.35 17.43
C ARG A 1 -1.30 12.81 16.29
N SER A 2 -0.01 13.03 16.35
CA SER A 2 0.96 12.48 15.39
C SER A 2 1.65 11.25 15.97
N VAL A 3 2.08 10.34 15.10
CA VAL A 3 2.95 9.22 15.48
C VAL A 3 4.38 9.62 15.11
N ILE A 4 5.28 9.59 16.08
CA ILE A 4 6.70 9.84 15.83
C ILE A 4 7.34 8.50 15.48
N ASP A 5 7.81 8.39 14.25
CA ASP A 5 8.53 7.21 13.82
C ASP A 5 9.96 7.26 14.33
N ALA A 6 10.37 6.20 15.00
CA ALA A 6 11.72 6.02 15.48
C ALA A 6 12.62 5.31 14.45
N SER A 7 12.05 4.66 13.43
CA SER A 7 12.80 3.95 12.40
C SER A 7 13.60 4.88 11.50
N GLY A 8 13.11 6.11 11.30
CA GLY A 8 13.80 7.17 10.57
C GLY A 8 15.00 7.79 11.26
N THR A 9 15.46 7.26 12.40
CA THR A 9 16.70 7.78 13.00
C THR A 9 17.91 7.27 12.26
N PRO A 10 18.88 8.15 11.98
CA PRO A 10 20.21 7.73 11.57
C PRO A 10 20.87 6.99 12.74
N GLN A 11 20.57 5.72 12.89
CA GLN A 11 21.39 4.84 13.73
C GLN A 11 22.50 4.27 12.87
N GLY A 12 23.65 4.93 12.92
CA GLY A 12 24.86 4.44 12.29
C GLY A 12 24.85 4.61 10.77
N SER A 13 25.89 5.04 10.28
CA SER A 13 26.40 5.52 9.01
C SER A 13 25.87 4.93 7.67
N ASN A 14 24.86 4.06 7.59
CA ASN A 14 24.54 3.38 6.33
C ASN A 14 23.05 3.07 6.09
N THR A 15 22.11 3.70 6.77
CA THR A 15 20.70 3.42 6.48
C THR A 15 20.03 4.59 5.75
N PRO A 16 19.70 4.43 4.46
CA PRO A 16 18.94 5.41 3.68
C PRO A 16 17.50 5.60 4.18
N ARG A 17 17.10 4.94 5.22
CA ARG A 17 15.73 4.70 5.70
C ARG A 17 14.97 5.95 6.13
N PHE A 18 15.63 7.04 6.47
CA PHE A 18 14.95 8.26 6.88
C PHE A 18 14.00 8.82 5.82
N TYR A 19 14.34 8.64 4.54
CA TYR A 19 13.52 9.12 3.42
C TYR A 19 12.67 8.06 2.73
N ASP A 20 12.80 6.79 3.11
CA ASP A 20 12.22 5.68 2.38
C ASP A 20 10.69 5.80 2.30
N ASP A 21 10.01 5.98 3.42
CA ASP A 21 8.55 6.12 3.45
C ASP A 21 8.07 7.42 2.76
N ARG A 22 8.86 8.51 2.84
CA ARG A 22 8.57 9.76 2.12
C ARG A 22 8.59 9.57 0.62
N ILE A 23 9.57 8.83 0.08
CA ILE A 23 9.67 8.54 -1.36
C ILE A 23 8.50 7.68 -1.80
N ALA A 24 8.14 6.66 -1.04
CA ALA A 24 6.98 5.82 -1.34
C ALA A 24 5.68 6.65 -1.42
N ARG A 25 5.46 7.58 -0.48
CA ARG A 25 4.32 8.51 -0.50
C ARG A 25 4.39 9.49 -1.66
N TYR A 26 5.58 9.98 -1.97
CA TYR A 26 5.79 10.84 -3.12
C TYR A 26 5.39 10.16 -4.43
N PHE A 27 5.52 8.85 -4.55
CA PHE A 27 5.03 8.09 -5.71
C PHE A 27 3.52 7.88 -5.68
N LEU A 28 2.92 7.69 -4.53
CA LEU A 28 1.48 7.45 -4.38
C LEU A 28 0.65 8.70 -4.62
N TYR A 29 1.07 9.86 -4.07
CA TYR A 29 0.28 11.08 -4.06
C TYR A 29 -0.07 11.62 -5.45
N PRO A 30 0.87 11.77 -6.40
CA PRO A 30 0.58 12.28 -7.72
C PRO A 30 -0.32 11.36 -8.56
N LEU A 31 -0.36 10.09 -8.22
CA LEU A 31 -1.21 9.09 -8.89
C LEU A 31 -2.64 9.02 -8.28
N GLY A 32 -2.93 9.90 -7.31
CA GLY A 32 -4.26 10.02 -6.73
C GLY A 32 -4.54 9.15 -5.51
N HIS A 33 -3.51 8.47 -4.96
CA HIS A 33 -3.69 7.73 -3.70
C HIS A 33 -3.66 8.69 -2.50
N PRO A 34 -4.63 8.61 -1.58
CA PRO A 34 -4.58 9.38 -0.36
C PRO A 34 -3.40 8.94 0.51
N VAL A 35 -2.57 9.90 0.89
CA VAL A 35 -1.43 9.68 1.79
C VAL A 35 -1.56 10.56 3.02
N ASN A 36 -1.09 10.07 4.15
CA ASN A 36 -1.03 10.85 5.37
C ASN A 36 0.12 11.86 5.31
N GLU A 37 -0.07 12.98 5.98
CA GLU A 37 0.94 14.03 6.08
C GLU A 37 2.13 13.59 6.93
N MET A 38 3.30 14.11 6.58
CA MET A 38 4.55 13.87 7.29
C MET A 38 5.28 15.19 7.51
N GLU A 39 5.73 15.40 8.72
CA GLU A 39 6.48 16.57 9.13
C GLU A 39 7.83 16.18 9.73
N TYR A 40 8.80 17.07 9.59
CA TYR A 40 10.05 16.94 10.34
C TYR A 40 9.86 17.53 11.73
N THR A 41 10.25 16.76 12.73
CA THR A 41 10.09 17.14 14.15
C THR A 41 11.41 16.99 14.90
N HIS A 42 11.79 18.03 15.61
CA HIS A 42 12.90 17.95 16.55
C HIS A 42 12.45 17.33 17.88
N THR A 43 13.05 16.22 18.23
CA THR A 43 12.74 15.50 19.47
C THR A 43 13.89 15.63 20.46
N VAL A 44 13.59 16.04 21.69
CA VAL A 44 14.53 16.08 22.82
C VAL A 44 14.02 15.13 23.89
N ILE A 45 14.85 14.18 24.29
CA ILE A 45 14.53 13.23 25.37
C ILE A 45 15.51 13.46 26.52
N ASN A 46 14.99 13.72 27.71
CA ASN A 46 15.78 13.88 28.95
C ASN A 46 16.95 14.88 28.80
N ASN A 47 16.70 16.05 28.24
CA ASN A 47 17.72 17.07 27.96
C ASN A 47 18.89 16.58 27.08
N GLY A 48 18.70 15.49 26.35
CA GLY A 48 19.68 14.98 25.40
C GLY A 48 19.81 15.85 24.15
N ARG A 49 20.59 15.38 23.18
CA ARG A 49 20.76 16.07 21.90
C ARG A 49 19.44 16.08 21.11
N PHE A 50 19.24 17.14 20.35
CA PHE A 50 18.18 17.19 19.33
C PHE A 50 18.35 16.05 18.34
N ASN A 51 17.26 15.29 18.14
CA ASN A 51 17.18 14.30 17.08
C ASN A 51 16.08 14.72 16.12
N LEU A 52 16.40 14.82 14.85
CA LEU A 52 15.38 14.99 13.82
C LEU A 52 14.62 13.67 13.64
N ARG A 53 13.31 13.74 13.62
CA ARG A 53 12.39 12.61 13.44
C ARG A 53 11.36 12.96 12.40
N GLU A 54 10.71 11.95 11.87
CA GLU A 54 9.49 12.11 11.12
C GLU A 54 8.28 11.95 12.05
N SER A 55 7.35 12.88 11.94
CA SER A 55 6.06 12.84 12.59
C SER A 55 5.01 12.54 11.54
N HIS A 56 4.33 11.42 11.69
CA HIS A 56 3.35 10.94 10.74
C HIS A 56 1.93 11.24 11.23
N GLU A 57 1.09 11.76 10.35
CA GLU A 57 -0.33 11.81 10.62
C GLU A 57 -0.88 10.38 10.75
N PRO A 58 -1.57 10.03 11.83
CA PRO A 58 -2.21 8.72 11.93
C PRO A 58 -3.36 8.61 10.95
N ILE A 59 -3.63 7.42 10.44
CA ILE A 59 -4.85 7.13 9.69
C ILE A 59 -6.03 7.18 10.68
N SER A 60 -6.58 8.36 10.82
CA SER A 60 -7.59 8.72 11.82
C SER A 60 -8.86 9.22 11.15
N ASN A 61 -9.88 9.51 11.97
CA ASN A 61 -11.09 10.15 11.47
C ASN A 61 -10.83 11.47 10.74
N ASP A 62 -9.83 12.24 11.12
CA ASP A 62 -9.51 13.52 10.48
C ASP A 62 -8.86 13.28 9.11
N PHE A 63 -7.93 12.33 9.02
CA PHE A 63 -7.40 11.86 7.75
C PHE A 63 -8.53 11.39 6.81
N LEU A 64 -9.44 10.55 7.32
CA LEU A 64 -10.54 10.01 6.52
C LEU A 64 -11.53 11.09 6.06
N LYS A 65 -11.86 12.06 6.92
CA LYS A 65 -12.74 13.19 6.55
C LYS A 65 -12.12 14.09 5.48
N ARG A 66 -10.80 14.28 5.52
CA ARG A 66 -10.09 15.11 4.54
C ARG A 66 -10.07 14.46 3.16
N ASN A 67 -9.93 13.14 3.11
CA ASN A 67 -9.73 12.41 1.86
C ASN A 67 -11.00 11.79 1.27
N PHE A 68 -12.04 11.56 2.08
CA PHE A 68 -13.25 10.85 1.64
C PHE A 68 -14.52 11.56 2.09
N LYS A 69 -15.52 11.60 1.22
CA LYS A 69 -16.86 12.05 1.61
C LYS A 69 -17.40 11.15 2.72
N ASN A 70 -17.88 11.76 3.82
CA ASN A 70 -18.32 11.04 5.01
C ASN A 70 -17.28 10.06 5.59
N GLY A 71 -15.99 10.33 5.40
CA GLY A 71 -14.89 9.41 5.68
C GLY A 71 -14.89 8.81 7.09
N SER A 72 -15.24 9.60 8.12
CA SER A 72 -15.30 9.10 9.50
C SER A 72 -16.45 8.12 9.80
N LYS A 73 -17.32 7.86 8.82
CA LYS A 73 -18.47 6.95 8.96
C LYS A 73 -18.26 5.61 8.25
N GLY A 74 -17.13 5.43 7.60
CA GLY A 74 -16.76 4.18 6.95
C GLY A 74 -16.18 3.17 7.94
N THR A 75 -15.91 1.96 7.44
CA THR A 75 -15.26 0.89 8.21
C THR A 75 -13.76 0.92 7.94
N LEU A 76 -12.98 1.04 9.01
CA LEU A 76 -11.51 1.04 8.96
C LEU A 76 -10.97 -0.14 9.74
N LEU A 77 -10.24 -0.99 9.08
CA LEU A 77 -9.50 -2.11 9.66
C LEU A 77 -8.00 -1.81 9.56
N ARG A 78 -7.25 -2.14 10.59
CA ARG A 78 -5.80 -2.11 10.59
C ARG A 78 -5.26 -3.52 10.59
N ILE A 79 -4.27 -3.75 9.76
CA ILE A 79 -3.47 -4.97 9.76
C ILE A 79 -2.23 -4.70 10.61
N ASP A 80 -1.96 -5.60 11.54
CA ASP A 80 -0.75 -5.54 12.36
C ASP A 80 -0.22 -6.95 12.61
N ASP A 81 1.01 -7.06 13.12
CA ASP A 81 1.57 -8.35 13.56
C ASP A 81 0.76 -8.86 14.76
N GLU A 82 0.21 -10.05 14.65
CA GLU A 82 -0.27 -10.80 15.78
C GLU A 82 0.84 -11.70 16.31
N TRP A 83 1.16 -11.57 17.58
CA TRP A 83 2.11 -12.43 18.26
C TRP A 83 1.40 -13.52 19.03
N ARG A 84 1.68 -14.78 18.72
CA ARG A 84 1.29 -15.91 19.56
C ARG A 84 2.45 -16.37 20.41
N PHE A 85 2.19 -16.52 21.68
CA PHE A 85 3.10 -17.22 22.58
C PHE A 85 2.80 -18.71 22.49
N THR A 86 3.78 -19.50 22.14
CA THR A 86 3.64 -20.95 21.95
C THR A 86 4.26 -21.76 23.09
N SER A 87 4.80 -21.06 24.10
CA SER A 87 5.31 -21.63 25.35
C SER A 87 4.85 -20.81 26.54
N ASP A 88 4.68 -21.45 27.70
CA ASP A 88 4.20 -20.80 28.93
C ASP A 88 5.23 -19.80 29.50
N ASP A 89 6.51 -19.95 29.17
CA ASP A 89 7.57 -19.02 29.53
C ASP A 89 7.63 -17.77 28.63
N GLY A 90 6.79 -17.70 27.60
CA GLY A 90 6.74 -16.58 26.66
C GLY A 90 7.94 -16.47 25.70
N ASN A 91 8.86 -17.41 25.72
CA ASN A 91 10.07 -17.37 24.88
C ASN A 91 9.81 -17.80 23.45
N ALA A 92 8.87 -18.70 23.19
CA ALA A 92 8.48 -19.08 21.85
C ALA A 92 7.34 -18.18 21.38
N ARG A 93 7.61 -17.41 20.33
CA ARG A 93 6.67 -16.47 19.68
C ARG A 93 6.52 -16.81 18.22
N GLN A 94 5.30 -16.76 17.73
CA GLN A 94 5.00 -16.88 16.32
C GLN A 94 4.23 -15.66 15.86
N SER A 95 4.77 -14.92 14.89
CA SER A 95 4.05 -13.85 14.22
C SER A 95 3.03 -14.46 13.27
N ARG A 96 1.80 -14.00 13.37
CA ARG A 96 0.76 -14.25 12.36
C ARG A 96 0.67 -13.08 11.42
N ASN A 97 0.53 -13.40 10.15
CA ASN A 97 0.33 -12.43 9.10
C ASN A 97 -1.13 -12.49 8.65
N ALA A 98 -1.76 -11.32 8.52
CA ALA A 98 -3.10 -11.23 7.96
C ALA A 98 -3.14 -11.68 6.50
N ASP A 99 -4.30 -12.17 6.09
CA ASP A 99 -4.62 -12.48 4.70
C ASP A 99 -6.10 -12.18 4.40
N TRP A 100 -6.56 -12.45 3.20
CA TRP A 100 -7.97 -12.34 2.83
C TRP A 100 -8.62 -13.72 2.67
N ALA A 101 -8.14 -14.70 3.43
CA ALA A 101 -8.74 -16.02 3.43
C ALA A 101 -10.06 -16.04 4.18
N TYR A 102 -11.05 -16.71 3.61
CA TYR A 102 -12.27 -17.02 4.35
C TYR A 102 -11.96 -18.06 5.45
N LYS A 103 -12.46 -17.80 6.64
CA LYS A 103 -12.18 -18.64 7.83
C LYS A 103 -13.31 -19.63 8.12
N ASP A 104 -14.09 -19.99 7.09
CA ASP A 104 -15.23 -20.91 7.15
C ASP A 104 -16.28 -20.53 8.20
N THR A 105 -16.36 -19.25 8.52
CA THR A 105 -17.32 -18.73 9.49
C THR A 105 -17.68 -17.27 9.23
N GLY A 106 -18.93 -16.92 9.46
CA GLY A 106 -19.42 -15.54 9.52
C GLY A 106 -19.14 -14.85 10.86
N ASN A 107 -18.50 -15.53 11.82
CA ASN A 107 -18.23 -14.95 13.12
C ASN A 107 -17.06 -13.95 13.06
N PRO A 108 -17.28 -12.66 13.35
CA PRO A 108 -16.23 -11.63 13.35
C PRO A 108 -15.03 -11.96 14.24
N ILE A 109 -15.22 -12.65 15.33
CA ILE A 109 -14.15 -13.01 16.29
C ILE A 109 -13.00 -13.74 15.60
N ALA A 110 -13.29 -14.56 14.59
CA ALA A 110 -12.26 -15.28 13.84
C ALA A 110 -11.29 -14.35 13.09
N TYR A 111 -11.68 -13.10 12.86
CA TYR A 111 -10.91 -12.11 12.10
C TYR A 111 -10.25 -11.05 12.96
N HIS A 112 -10.68 -10.86 14.21
CA HIS A 112 -10.24 -9.76 15.09
C HIS A 112 -8.74 -9.72 15.33
N SER A 113 -8.09 -10.87 15.42
CA SER A 113 -6.67 -10.95 15.74
C SER A 113 -5.76 -10.48 14.62
N GLU A 114 -6.25 -10.53 13.38
CA GLU A 114 -5.50 -10.13 12.19
C GLU A 114 -5.96 -8.76 11.67
N TRP A 115 -7.24 -8.45 11.87
CA TRP A 115 -7.92 -7.28 11.33
C TRP A 115 -8.54 -6.46 12.45
N LEU A 116 -7.76 -5.54 13.01
CA LEU A 116 -8.19 -4.71 14.13
C LEU A 116 -9.15 -3.62 13.66
N MET A 117 -10.36 -3.58 14.22
CA MET A 117 -11.30 -2.49 13.97
C MET A 117 -10.73 -1.17 14.52
N ARG A 118 -10.62 -0.14 13.66
CA ARG A 118 -10.14 1.20 14.00
C ARG A 118 -11.19 2.29 13.79
N SER A 119 -12.31 1.96 13.12
CA SER A 119 -13.52 2.77 13.12
C SER A 119 -14.31 2.53 14.43
N ARG A 120 -15.49 3.12 14.53
CA ARG A 120 -16.31 3.00 15.76
C ARG A 120 -16.48 1.54 16.16
N GLU A 121 -15.96 1.19 17.31
CA GLU A 121 -16.04 -0.16 17.87
C GLU A 121 -17.49 -0.63 18.06
N SER A 122 -18.44 0.30 18.25
CA SER A 122 -19.87 -0.01 18.36
C SER A 122 -20.49 -0.62 17.11
N ASP A 123 -19.89 -0.41 15.95
CA ASP A 123 -20.50 -0.84 14.69
C ASP A 123 -20.06 -2.24 14.28
N TYR A 124 -18.97 -2.77 14.86
CA TYR A 124 -18.37 -4.10 14.62
C TYR A 124 -18.70 -4.73 13.26
N ASP A 125 -18.75 -3.89 12.21
CA ASP A 125 -19.17 -4.30 10.89
C ASP A 125 -18.03 -5.00 10.13
N TYR A 126 -17.81 -6.25 10.46
CA TYR A 126 -16.97 -7.15 9.67
C TYR A 126 -17.74 -7.81 8.53
N GLY A 127 -19.06 -7.65 8.46
CA GLY A 127 -19.90 -8.38 7.53
C GLY A 127 -19.45 -8.25 6.08
N SER A 128 -19.21 -7.04 5.63
CA SER A 128 -18.77 -6.79 4.25
C SER A 128 -17.32 -7.24 3.97
N PHE A 129 -16.46 -7.27 5.00
CA PHE A 129 -15.12 -7.83 4.87
C PHE A 129 -15.16 -9.37 4.80
N ILE A 130 -15.96 -9.99 5.66
CA ILE A 130 -16.18 -11.45 5.62
C ILE A 130 -16.80 -11.87 4.28
N GLU A 131 -17.74 -11.09 3.75
CA GLU A 131 -18.31 -11.31 2.42
C GLU A 131 -17.22 -11.26 1.33
N LEU A 132 -16.34 -10.27 1.35
CA LEU A 132 -15.21 -10.21 0.44
C LEU A 132 -14.33 -11.46 0.53
N THR A 133 -13.94 -11.87 1.73
CA THR A 133 -13.08 -13.06 1.90
C THR A 133 -13.76 -14.33 1.39
N ARG A 134 -15.08 -14.48 1.62
CA ARG A 134 -15.88 -15.59 1.09
C ARG A 134 -15.92 -15.59 -0.44
N MET A 135 -16.16 -14.44 -1.05
CA MET A 135 -16.17 -14.30 -2.52
C MET A 135 -14.80 -14.62 -3.15
N LEU A 136 -13.72 -14.33 -2.46
CA LEU A 136 -12.37 -14.66 -2.93
C LEU A 136 -12.04 -16.15 -2.79
N ASP A 137 -12.62 -16.82 -1.80
CA ASP A 137 -12.49 -18.27 -1.63
C ASP A 137 -13.36 -19.04 -2.67
N GLU A 138 -14.51 -18.50 -3.00
CA GLU A 138 -15.38 -18.96 -4.08
C GLU A 138 -14.78 -18.52 -5.43
N SER A 139 -13.95 -19.34 -6.04
CA SER A 139 -13.18 -19.02 -7.26
C SER A 139 -14.01 -18.55 -8.47
N LYS A 140 -15.33 -18.57 -8.37
CA LYS A 140 -16.31 -18.24 -9.42
C LYS A 140 -16.87 -16.83 -9.35
N THR A 141 -16.50 -16.02 -8.36
CA THR A 141 -17.02 -14.66 -8.27
C THR A 141 -16.60 -13.82 -9.48
N ASP A 142 -17.58 -13.23 -10.15
CA ASP A 142 -17.36 -12.42 -11.34
C ASP A 142 -16.76 -11.03 -11.01
N GLU A 143 -16.21 -10.41 -12.04
CA GLU A 143 -15.58 -9.11 -11.95
C GLU A 143 -16.55 -8.02 -11.48
N ALA A 144 -17.78 -7.99 -12.01
CA ALA A 144 -18.77 -6.96 -11.67
C ALA A 144 -19.13 -7.00 -10.18
N THR A 145 -19.22 -8.20 -9.61
CA THR A 145 -19.47 -8.38 -8.18
C THR A 145 -18.30 -7.90 -7.33
N LEU A 146 -17.07 -8.24 -7.70
CA LEU A 146 -15.89 -7.76 -6.99
C LEU A 146 -15.73 -6.23 -7.08
N ASN A 147 -16.01 -5.64 -8.23
CA ASN A 147 -15.96 -4.17 -8.42
C ASN A 147 -16.98 -3.40 -7.57
N ARG A 148 -18.09 -4.03 -7.18
CA ARG A 148 -19.08 -3.40 -6.27
C ARG A 148 -18.62 -3.35 -4.82
N ILE A 149 -17.76 -4.26 -4.40
CA ILE A 149 -17.34 -4.38 -3.00
C ILE A 149 -15.90 -3.93 -2.78
N THR A 150 -15.13 -3.72 -3.84
CA THR A 150 -13.76 -3.22 -3.79
C THR A 150 -13.62 -1.95 -4.62
N ASN A 151 -12.62 -1.15 -4.31
CA ASN A 151 -12.11 -0.11 -5.20
C ASN A 151 -10.86 -0.64 -5.90
N PRO A 152 -11.03 -1.21 -7.12
CA PRO A 152 -9.94 -1.89 -7.80
C PRO A 152 -8.80 -0.95 -8.21
N ASP A 153 -9.10 0.33 -8.45
CA ASP A 153 -8.08 1.32 -8.80
C ASP A 153 -7.17 1.62 -7.60
N MET A 154 -7.74 1.91 -6.44
CA MET A 154 -6.96 2.14 -5.22
C MET A 154 -6.18 0.90 -4.78
N LEU A 155 -6.77 -0.28 -4.92
CA LEU A 155 -6.08 -1.54 -4.63
C LEU A 155 -4.91 -1.78 -5.58
N ALA A 156 -5.12 -1.61 -6.89
CA ALA A 156 -4.08 -1.77 -7.90
C ALA A 156 -2.94 -0.76 -7.74
N LEU A 157 -3.27 0.51 -7.50
CA LEU A 157 -2.29 1.56 -7.31
C LEU A 157 -1.42 1.32 -6.06
N ASN A 158 -2.04 0.99 -4.93
CA ASN A 158 -1.31 0.66 -3.71
C ASN A 158 -0.37 -0.52 -3.92
N ALA A 159 -0.87 -1.62 -4.51
CA ALA A 159 -0.07 -2.82 -4.78
C ALA A 159 1.09 -2.56 -5.74
N VAL A 160 0.87 -1.73 -6.76
CA VAL A 160 1.90 -1.37 -7.75
C VAL A 160 3.02 -0.58 -7.11
N VAL A 161 2.72 0.47 -6.36
CA VAL A 161 3.75 1.31 -5.74
C VAL A 161 4.52 0.51 -4.70
N ARG A 162 3.83 -0.16 -3.77
CA ARG A 162 4.49 -0.97 -2.75
C ARG A 162 5.29 -2.14 -3.35
N GLY A 163 4.80 -2.71 -4.45
CA GLY A 163 5.56 -3.71 -5.20
C GLY A 163 6.78 -3.12 -5.91
N TYR A 164 6.67 -1.94 -6.51
CA TYR A 164 7.78 -1.26 -7.16
C TYR A 164 8.88 -0.87 -6.16
N ASP A 165 8.49 -0.36 -5.00
CA ASP A 165 9.40 -0.01 -3.91
C ASP A 165 10.00 -1.25 -3.20
N ALA A 166 9.53 -2.45 -3.59
CA ALA A 166 9.86 -3.74 -2.98
C ALA A 166 9.59 -3.76 -1.47
N ASP A 167 8.48 -3.19 -1.09
CA ASP A 167 8.01 -3.23 0.29
C ASP A 167 7.57 -4.66 0.65
N TRP A 168 8.55 -5.45 1.05
CA TRP A 168 8.30 -6.85 1.38
C TRP A 168 7.50 -7.04 2.67
N ASP A 169 7.39 -5.99 3.48
CA ASP A 169 6.74 -6.03 4.80
C ASP A 169 5.25 -5.63 4.72
N THR A 170 4.61 -5.82 3.57
CA THR A 170 3.21 -5.51 3.33
C THR A 170 2.41 -6.68 2.78
N ILE A 171 1.08 -6.62 2.95
CA ILE A 171 0.14 -7.68 2.56
C ILE A 171 0.14 -7.99 1.07
N THR A 172 0.45 -7.02 0.22
CA THR A 172 0.47 -7.21 -1.23
C THR A 172 1.75 -7.86 -1.75
N VAL A 173 2.81 -7.90 -0.93
CA VAL A 173 4.10 -8.46 -1.33
C VAL A 173 4.43 -9.74 -0.57
N ASP A 174 4.83 -9.67 0.71
CA ASP A 174 5.30 -10.89 1.41
C ASP A 174 4.67 -11.07 2.79
N ARG A 175 4.43 -10.01 3.55
CA ARG A 175 3.92 -10.08 4.92
C ARG A 175 2.54 -9.44 5.06
N GLY A 176 1.63 -10.11 5.77
CA GLY A 176 0.28 -9.61 6.02
C GLY A 176 0.26 -8.57 7.12
N LYS A 177 0.90 -7.42 6.90
CA LYS A 177 0.90 -6.30 7.84
C LYS A 177 1.08 -4.96 7.13
N ASN A 178 1.28 -3.88 7.88
CA ASN A 178 1.62 -2.53 7.42
C ASN A 178 0.64 -1.95 6.41
N ALA A 179 -0.66 -2.08 6.67
CA ALA A 179 -1.69 -1.43 5.88
C ALA A 179 -2.95 -1.18 6.70
N TYR A 180 -3.72 -0.21 6.25
CA TYR A 180 -5.11 -0.06 6.63
C TYR A 180 -6.00 -0.50 5.47
N PHE A 181 -7.11 -1.15 5.79
CA PHE A 181 -8.12 -1.54 4.84
C PHE A 181 -9.39 -0.75 5.15
N TYR A 182 -9.81 0.08 4.23
CA TYR A 182 -10.87 1.05 4.44
C TYR A 182 -11.99 0.85 3.44
N ARG A 183 -13.23 0.93 3.92
CA ARG A 183 -14.44 0.99 3.10
C ARG A 183 -15.22 2.24 3.45
N PRO A 184 -15.34 3.22 2.53
CA PRO A 184 -16.20 4.39 2.71
C PRO A 184 -17.65 3.97 2.97
N LYS A 185 -18.39 4.76 3.73
CA LYS A 185 -19.83 4.51 3.94
C LYS A 185 -20.64 4.68 2.64
N ASP A 186 -20.31 5.74 1.93
CA ASP A 186 -21.02 6.14 0.71
C ASP A 186 -20.03 6.03 -0.46
N GLY A 187 -20.20 5.05 -1.34
CA GLY A 187 -19.43 4.96 -2.56
C GLY A 187 -18.51 3.75 -2.65
N ASP A 188 -17.30 3.99 -3.08
CA ASP A 188 -16.30 3.00 -3.46
C ASP A 188 -16.12 1.90 -2.41
N GLY A 189 -15.85 0.70 -2.87
CA GLY A 189 -15.66 -0.46 -2.03
C GLY A 189 -14.37 -0.44 -1.22
N TRP A 190 -13.97 -1.60 -0.73
CA TRP A 190 -12.75 -1.78 0.05
C TRP A 190 -11.50 -1.34 -0.70
N MET A 191 -10.61 -0.60 -0.02
CA MET A 191 -9.33 -0.14 -0.52
C MET A 191 -8.21 -0.26 0.52
N LEU A 192 -6.97 -0.41 0.07
CA LEU A 192 -5.79 -0.34 0.93
C LEU A 192 -5.33 1.12 1.04
N LEU A 193 -5.00 1.55 2.26
CA LEU A 193 -4.33 2.80 2.54
C LEU A 193 -2.88 2.52 2.92
N HIS A 194 -1.98 3.38 2.45
CA HIS A 194 -0.56 3.24 2.73
C HIS A 194 -0.25 3.50 4.21
N TRP A 195 0.58 2.65 4.78
CA TRP A 195 1.08 2.79 6.15
C TRP A 195 2.42 2.05 6.30
N ASP A 196 3.36 2.67 7.04
CA ASP A 196 4.60 2.05 7.48
C ASP A 196 5.46 1.48 6.33
N GLY A 197 5.94 2.38 5.47
CA GLY A 197 6.82 2.06 4.34
C GLY A 197 8.31 2.11 4.70
N ASP A 198 8.70 1.62 5.88
CA ASP A 198 10.08 1.67 6.37
C ASP A 198 10.97 0.54 5.79
N ARG A 199 10.37 -0.45 5.13
CA ARG A 199 11.04 -1.63 4.58
C ARG A 199 11.03 -1.66 3.06
N VAL A 200 11.22 -0.50 2.45
CA VAL A 200 11.30 -0.29 1.00
C VAL A 200 12.75 -0.12 0.54
N PHE A 201 13.01 -0.20 -0.74
CA PHE A 201 14.29 0.04 -1.43
C PHE A 201 15.49 -0.82 -0.96
N ASP A 202 15.25 -1.92 -0.26
CA ASP A 202 16.31 -2.79 0.25
C ASP A 202 16.46 -4.14 -0.50
N ARG A 203 15.41 -4.60 -1.21
CA ARG A 203 15.37 -5.89 -1.90
C ARG A 203 15.15 -5.77 -3.41
N ASN A 204 16.22 -5.54 -4.15
CA ASN A 204 16.13 -5.29 -5.61
C ASN A 204 15.35 -6.34 -6.40
N ASN A 205 15.46 -7.60 -6.03
CA ASN A 205 14.86 -8.73 -6.78
C ASN A 205 13.48 -9.14 -6.25
N GLN A 206 12.89 -8.38 -5.32
CA GLN A 206 11.56 -8.68 -4.80
C GLN A 206 10.52 -8.65 -5.93
N ALA A 207 9.63 -9.63 -5.97
CA ALA A 207 8.50 -9.63 -6.89
C ALA A 207 7.58 -8.42 -6.64
N ILE A 208 6.89 -7.95 -7.68
CA ILE A 208 5.91 -6.85 -7.57
C ILE A 208 4.72 -7.27 -6.70
N LEU A 209 4.33 -8.52 -6.79
CA LEU A 209 3.28 -9.11 -5.96
C LEU A 209 3.81 -10.34 -5.24
N GLY A 210 3.34 -10.52 -4.05
CA GLY A 210 3.57 -11.73 -3.26
C GLY A 210 2.35 -12.63 -3.20
N GLY A 211 2.35 -13.56 -2.25
CA GLY A 211 1.46 -14.68 -2.24
C GLY A 211 0.63 -14.88 -0.97
N ARG A 212 -0.03 -13.88 -0.42
CA ARG A 212 -0.97 -14.12 0.67
C ARG A 212 -2.28 -14.69 0.14
N ARG A 213 -2.87 -15.65 0.87
CA ARG A 213 -4.13 -16.29 0.51
C ARG A 213 -5.25 -15.25 0.38
N GLY A 214 -6.13 -15.38 -0.60
CA GLY A 214 -7.16 -14.41 -0.92
C GLY A 214 -6.62 -13.16 -1.61
N VAL A 215 -5.57 -12.52 -1.06
CA VAL A 215 -4.89 -11.37 -1.68
C VAL A 215 -4.37 -11.75 -3.06
N ASN A 216 -3.62 -12.85 -3.14
CA ASN A 216 -3.09 -13.35 -4.40
C ASN A 216 -4.23 -13.73 -5.37
N THR A 217 -5.31 -14.32 -4.88
CA THR A 217 -6.50 -14.64 -5.67
C THR A 217 -7.09 -13.38 -6.30
N TYR A 218 -7.18 -12.29 -5.56
CA TYR A 218 -7.70 -11.02 -6.07
C TYR A 218 -6.77 -10.39 -7.11
N PHE A 219 -5.49 -10.20 -6.75
CA PHE A 219 -4.52 -9.49 -7.61
C PHE A 219 -4.12 -10.29 -8.86
N ASN A 220 -4.41 -11.57 -8.94
CA ASN A 220 -4.23 -12.37 -10.16
C ASN A 220 -5.42 -12.31 -11.13
N ARG A 221 -6.52 -11.65 -10.78
CA ARG A 221 -7.66 -11.47 -11.68
C ARG A 221 -7.27 -10.59 -12.88
N PRO A 222 -7.71 -10.92 -14.10
CA PRO A 222 -7.34 -10.16 -15.31
C PRO A 222 -7.65 -8.67 -15.23
N PHE A 223 -8.81 -8.30 -14.68
CA PHE A 223 -9.23 -6.90 -14.57
C PHE A 223 -8.34 -6.08 -13.62
N ILE A 224 -7.86 -6.68 -12.53
CA ILE A 224 -6.90 -6.04 -11.64
C ILE A 224 -5.52 -5.95 -12.29
N ARG A 225 -5.09 -6.99 -12.99
CA ARG A 225 -3.82 -6.98 -13.72
C ARG A 225 -3.76 -5.87 -14.79
N ARG A 226 -4.88 -5.60 -15.48
CA ARG A 226 -4.99 -4.47 -16.41
C ARG A 226 -4.76 -3.13 -15.69
N ARG A 227 -5.42 -2.90 -14.55
CA ARG A 227 -5.26 -1.69 -13.74
C ARG A 227 -3.83 -1.56 -13.18
N MET A 228 -3.27 -2.65 -12.71
CA MET A 228 -1.87 -2.66 -12.28
C MET A 228 -0.91 -2.30 -13.41
N ASN A 229 -1.11 -2.79 -14.62
CA ASN A 229 -0.30 -2.41 -15.78
C ASN A 229 -0.44 -0.92 -16.09
N TYR A 230 -1.65 -0.38 -16.02
CA TYR A 230 -1.89 1.05 -16.21
C TYR A 230 -1.12 1.88 -15.17
N TYR A 231 -1.27 1.58 -13.89
CA TYR A 231 -0.57 2.33 -12.83
C TYR A 231 0.94 2.11 -12.84
N MET A 232 1.42 0.92 -13.16
CA MET A 232 2.86 0.67 -13.32
C MET A 232 3.43 1.48 -14.49
N THR A 233 2.73 1.57 -15.61
CA THR A 233 3.13 2.40 -16.75
C THR A 233 3.17 3.88 -16.35
N LYS A 234 2.14 4.38 -15.69
CA LYS A 234 2.10 5.75 -15.15
C LYS A 234 3.26 6.02 -14.20
N LEU A 235 3.51 5.12 -13.26
CA LEU A 235 4.61 5.23 -12.32
C LEU A 235 5.96 5.32 -13.05
N LEU A 236 6.20 4.44 -14.02
CA LEU A 236 7.44 4.45 -14.80
C LEU A 236 7.58 5.72 -15.64
N ASP A 237 6.51 6.20 -16.26
CA ASP A 237 6.55 7.41 -17.08
C ASP A 237 6.78 8.68 -16.25
N GLU A 238 6.20 8.76 -15.07
CA GLU A 238 6.29 9.95 -14.25
C GLU A 238 7.53 10.00 -13.34
N HIS A 239 8.04 8.85 -12.90
CA HIS A 239 9.10 8.78 -11.89
C HIS A 239 10.44 8.28 -12.40
N THR A 240 10.47 7.38 -13.38
CA THR A 240 11.75 6.89 -13.93
C THR A 240 12.27 7.75 -15.07
N LYS A 241 11.42 8.17 -15.99
CA LYS A 241 11.77 9.17 -17.02
C LYS A 241 11.85 10.58 -16.46
N ALA A 242 11.06 10.86 -15.42
CA ALA A 242 11.13 12.09 -14.66
C ALA A 242 12.12 12.01 -13.50
N SER A 243 13.20 11.26 -13.63
CA SER A 243 14.26 11.24 -12.62
C SER A 243 14.68 12.65 -12.20
N ALA A 244 14.68 13.62 -13.13
CA ALA A 244 14.95 15.03 -12.82
C ALA A 244 13.94 15.61 -11.84
N ARG A 245 12.64 15.31 -11.95
CA ARG A 245 11.62 15.78 -11.01
C ARG A 245 11.78 15.14 -9.63
N THR A 246 11.99 13.83 -9.60
CA THR A 246 12.23 13.09 -8.36
C THR A 246 13.53 13.55 -7.71
N LEU A 247 14.59 13.76 -8.48
CA LEU A 247 15.86 14.27 -7.95
C LEU A 247 15.73 15.69 -7.41
N ALA A 248 14.98 16.57 -8.09
CA ALA A 248 14.72 17.94 -7.61
C ALA A 248 13.91 17.91 -6.29
N TRP A 249 12.94 17.02 -6.17
CA TRP A 249 12.21 16.82 -4.91
C TRP A 249 13.15 16.32 -3.80
N MET A 250 14.02 15.35 -4.09
CA MET A 250 15.03 14.86 -3.15
C MET A 250 15.99 15.97 -2.71
N ASP A 251 16.35 16.89 -3.61
CA ASP A 251 17.17 18.06 -3.29
C ASP A 251 16.44 18.99 -2.31
N ALA A 252 15.16 19.26 -2.56
CA ALA A 252 14.36 20.09 -1.68
C ALA A 252 14.21 19.47 -0.28
N GLU A 253 13.94 18.16 -0.19
CA GLU A 253 13.86 17.44 1.08
C GLU A 253 15.19 17.45 1.84
N THR A 254 16.32 17.28 1.13
CA THR A 254 17.65 17.36 1.73
C THR A 254 17.95 18.77 2.25
N ALA A 255 17.56 19.80 1.50
CA ALA A 255 17.72 21.19 1.92
C ALA A 255 16.88 21.53 3.17
N ALA A 256 15.66 20.98 3.26
CA ALA A 256 14.75 21.19 4.39
C ALA A 256 15.32 20.68 5.73
N VAL A 257 16.19 19.68 5.70
CA VAL A 257 16.85 19.12 6.88
C VAL A 257 18.32 19.50 7.00
N SER A 258 18.75 20.49 6.24
CA SER A 258 20.13 21.00 6.26
C SER A 258 20.56 21.35 7.68
N GLY A 259 21.76 20.92 8.07
CA GLY A 259 22.29 21.13 9.42
C GLY A 259 21.86 20.12 10.48
N SER A 260 20.93 19.23 10.17
CA SER A 260 20.50 18.17 11.09
C SER A 260 21.47 16.98 11.19
N GLY A 261 22.45 16.92 10.28
CA GLY A 261 23.34 15.76 10.13
C GLY A 261 22.73 14.62 9.30
N ILE A 262 21.51 14.80 8.78
CA ILE A 262 20.85 13.82 7.90
C ILE A 262 21.15 14.18 6.46
N ASN A 263 21.67 13.22 5.71
CA ASN A 263 21.97 13.35 4.30
C ASN A 263 21.28 12.26 3.49
N MET A 264 20.57 12.64 2.44
CA MET A 264 20.01 11.68 1.50
C MET A 264 21.11 11.16 0.57
N THR A 265 21.29 9.84 0.51
CA THR A 265 22.18 9.22 -0.44
C THR A 265 21.46 9.02 -1.78
N LYS A 266 21.39 10.07 -2.60
CA LYS A 266 20.68 10.06 -3.88
C LYS A 266 21.08 8.90 -4.79
N SER A 267 22.38 8.55 -4.83
CA SER A 267 22.87 7.44 -5.64
C SER A 267 22.25 6.09 -5.28
N HIS A 268 21.86 5.90 -4.01
CA HIS A 268 21.13 4.71 -3.59
C HIS A 268 19.81 4.59 -4.34
N TYR A 269 19.01 5.66 -4.36
CA TYR A 269 17.68 5.67 -4.99
C TYR A 269 17.78 5.67 -6.52
N THR A 270 18.69 6.43 -7.14
CA THR A 270 18.86 6.40 -8.59
C THR A 270 19.32 5.04 -9.09
N ASN A 271 20.22 4.38 -8.37
CA ASN A 271 20.63 3.01 -8.67
C ASN A 271 19.48 2.02 -8.48
N TRP A 272 18.63 2.25 -7.48
CA TRP A 272 17.42 1.47 -7.29
C TRP A 272 16.47 1.62 -8.49
N PHE A 273 16.12 2.83 -8.87
CA PHE A 273 15.20 3.09 -9.98
C PHE A 273 15.67 2.44 -11.27
N ASN A 274 16.96 2.57 -11.59
CA ASN A 274 17.56 1.97 -12.79
C ASN A 274 17.44 0.44 -12.79
N ARG A 275 17.67 -0.19 -11.66
CA ARG A 275 17.55 -1.66 -11.55
C ARG A 275 16.10 -2.14 -11.54
N ARG A 276 15.25 -1.40 -10.85
CA ARG A 276 13.85 -1.80 -10.63
C ARG A 276 12.99 -1.62 -11.88
N GLU A 277 13.35 -0.69 -12.75
CA GLU A 277 12.66 -0.46 -14.02
C GLU A 277 12.54 -1.74 -14.85
N GLY A 278 13.61 -2.52 -14.98
CA GLY A 278 13.58 -3.77 -15.73
C GLY A 278 12.56 -4.78 -15.17
N ILE A 279 12.47 -4.91 -13.85
CA ILE A 279 11.51 -5.79 -13.17
C ILE A 279 10.08 -5.30 -13.40
N ALA A 280 9.85 -3.99 -13.31
CA ALA A 280 8.53 -3.40 -13.53
C ALA A 280 8.07 -3.57 -14.99
N ARG A 281 8.95 -3.37 -15.97
CA ARG A 281 8.63 -3.60 -17.38
C ARG A 281 8.34 -5.07 -17.67
N ASN A 282 9.10 -6.00 -17.08
CA ASN A 282 8.85 -7.44 -17.20
C ASN A 282 7.49 -7.80 -16.56
N PHE A 283 7.11 -7.17 -15.46
CA PHE A 283 5.79 -7.36 -14.87
C PHE A 283 4.67 -6.95 -15.83
N ILE A 284 4.76 -5.79 -16.48
CA ILE A 284 3.79 -5.34 -17.48
C ILE A 284 3.71 -6.35 -18.62
N THR A 285 4.85 -6.74 -19.20
CA THR A 285 4.91 -7.66 -20.34
C THR A 285 4.32 -9.03 -20.02
N SER A 286 4.65 -9.59 -18.85
CA SER A 286 4.13 -10.90 -18.44
C SER A 286 2.62 -10.86 -18.18
N ASN A 287 2.09 -9.76 -17.67
CA ASN A 287 0.66 -9.58 -17.48
C ASN A 287 -0.08 -9.49 -18.82
N VAL A 288 0.47 -8.77 -19.81
CA VAL A 288 -0.13 -8.70 -21.15
C VAL A 288 -0.16 -10.06 -21.82
N ALA A 289 0.91 -10.83 -21.71
CA ALA A 289 0.97 -12.18 -22.28
C ALA A 289 -0.06 -13.15 -21.67
N ASN A 290 -0.42 -12.93 -20.41
CA ASN A 290 -1.38 -13.78 -19.68
C ASN A 290 -2.84 -13.27 -19.72
N THR A 291 -3.08 -12.08 -20.27
CA THR A 291 -4.42 -11.53 -20.46
C THR A 291 -4.83 -11.67 -21.92
N SER A 292 -5.63 -12.67 -22.24
CA SER A 292 -6.30 -12.75 -23.56
C SER A 292 -7.35 -11.63 -23.62
N PHE A 293 -7.11 -10.63 -24.46
CA PHE A 293 -8.15 -9.66 -24.80
C PHE A 293 -9.05 -10.28 -25.89
N ALA A 294 -10.24 -10.70 -25.53
CA ALA A 294 -11.27 -10.87 -26.50
C ALA A 294 -11.87 -9.47 -26.76
N VAL A 295 -11.39 -8.79 -27.80
CA VAL A 295 -12.12 -7.65 -28.34
C VAL A 295 -13.30 -8.24 -29.12
N THR A 296 -14.43 -8.40 -28.43
CA THR A 296 -15.70 -8.54 -29.15
C THR A 296 -16.02 -7.13 -29.68
N THR A 297 -15.66 -6.86 -30.90
CA THR A 297 -16.16 -5.69 -31.64
C THR A 297 -17.62 -5.96 -31.98
N PRO A 298 -18.58 -5.32 -31.34
CA PRO A 298 -19.89 -5.18 -31.91
C PRO A 298 -19.82 -4.04 -32.91
N GLN A 299 -20.24 -4.27 -34.13
CA GLN A 299 -20.48 -3.28 -35.18
C GLN A 299 -19.59 -2.02 -35.21
N ALA A 300 -19.12 -1.64 -36.37
CA ALA A 300 -18.27 -0.46 -36.56
C ALA A 300 -18.78 0.73 -35.73
N PRO A 301 -17.95 1.33 -34.88
CA PRO A 301 -18.34 2.43 -34.05
C PRO A 301 -18.89 3.57 -34.92
N THR A 302 -20.07 4.04 -34.63
CA THR A 302 -20.54 5.29 -35.20
C THR A 302 -19.75 6.42 -34.58
N SER A 303 -19.62 7.56 -35.26
CA SER A 303 -18.80 8.72 -34.85
C SER A 303 -19.17 9.33 -33.47
N LYS A 304 -20.04 8.67 -32.71
CA LYS A 304 -20.51 9.07 -31.38
C LYS A 304 -20.15 8.07 -30.28
N ASP A 305 -19.55 6.95 -30.63
CA ASP A 305 -19.22 5.93 -29.64
C ASP A 305 -17.86 6.25 -29.01
N VAL A 306 -17.90 6.59 -27.74
CA VAL A 306 -16.67 6.68 -26.91
C VAL A 306 -16.29 5.24 -26.56
N ILE A 307 -15.17 4.78 -27.10
CA ILE A 307 -14.60 3.49 -26.68
C ILE A 307 -14.04 3.69 -25.29
N THR A 308 -14.76 3.24 -24.29
CA THR A 308 -14.20 3.08 -22.94
C THR A 308 -13.46 1.74 -22.94
N LEU A 309 -12.15 1.79 -22.90
CA LEU A 309 -11.33 0.61 -22.62
C LEU A 309 -11.48 0.35 -21.10
N GLU A 310 -12.35 -0.58 -20.74
CA GLU A 310 -12.43 -1.14 -19.39
C GLU A 310 -11.31 -2.14 -19.13
#